data_26a2d88db3b317d9d9c84bc9edb6f32f
#
_entry.id   26a2d88db3b317d9d9c84bc9edb6f32f
#
_cell.length_a   1.000
_cell.length_b   1.000
_cell.length_c   1.000
_cell.angle_alpha   90.00
_cell.angle_beta   90.00
_cell.angle_gamma   90.00
#
_symmetry.space_group_name_H-M   'P 1'
#
loop_
_entity.id
_entity.type
_entity.pdbx_description
1 polymer ?
#
loop_
_entity_poly.entity_id
_entity_poly.type
_entity_poly.pdbx_seq_one_letter_code
_entity_poly.pdbx_strand_id
1 'polypeptide(L)'
;MSDFYKYATKHLGMNSVALDSYMNVTSNYISPTIIEERQMNVAQMDVFSRLMMDRIIFLGTQIDDYTANVIQAQLLYLDTSDPGKDISIYINSPGGVVYAGLGIYDTMQFINSKVTTICTGMAASMASIILVAGAKGKRYALEHSRVMMHQPMGGMQGQATDMEITVRQILKIKEELYHIIALHTGKPYEDIERDSDRDYWMTAPEAKEYGMIDDVLLKKIN
;
A
#
# COMPACT_ATOMS: atom_id res chain seq x y z
N MET A 1 -5.32 5.24 34.05
CA MET A 1 -6.33 5.10 32.97
C MET A 1 -6.90 6.49 32.70
N SER A 2 -6.90 6.94 31.45
CA SER A 2 -7.38 8.28 31.10
C SER A 2 -8.89 8.39 31.35
N ASP A 3 -9.36 9.58 31.68
CA ASP A 3 -10.80 9.83 31.91
C ASP A 3 -11.63 9.50 30.65
N PHE A 4 -11.01 9.64 29.47
CA PHE A 4 -11.59 9.22 28.18
C PHE A 4 -11.89 7.71 28.14
N TYR A 5 -10.97 6.85 28.59
CA TYR A 5 -11.18 5.40 28.61
C TYR A 5 -12.40 4.99 29.47
N LYS A 6 -12.49 5.59 30.66
CA LYS A 6 -13.63 5.35 31.55
C LYS A 6 -14.95 5.85 30.95
N TYR A 7 -14.92 7.00 30.30
CA TYR A 7 -16.09 7.57 29.62
C TYR A 7 -16.53 6.69 28.44
N ALA A 8 -15.62 6.30 27.58
CA ALA A 8 -15.92 5.49 26.41
C ALA A 8 -16.48 4.10 26.77
N THR A 9 -15.92 3.43 27.79
CA THR A 9 -16.38 2.10 28.20
C THR A 9 -17.66 2.14 29.03
N LYS A 10 -17.81 3.10 29.96
CA LYS A 10 -18.95 3.14 30.90
C LYS A 10 -20.16 3.90 30.37
N HIS A 11 -19.95 4.96 29.58
CA HIS A 11 -21.04 5.82 29.11
C HIS A 11 -21.40 5.62 27.64
N LEU A 12 -20.42 5.31 26.79
CA LEU A 12 -20.67 5.04 25.37
C LEU A 12 -20.81 3.55 25.04
N GLY A 13 -20.60 2.66 26.03
CA GLY A 13 -20.74 1.20 25.83
C GLY A 13 -19.72 0.60 24.84
N MET A 14 -18.60 1.28 24.61
CA MET A 14 -17.58 0.76 23.70
C MET A 14 -16.91 -0.48 24.28
N ASN A 15 -16.65 -1.48 23.41
CA ASN A 15 -15.93 -2.68 23.80
C ASN A 15 -14.47 -2.30 24.18
N SER A 16 -14.04 -2.72 25.37
CA SER A 16 -12.71 -2.42 25.88
C SER A 16 -11.59 -2.93 24.96
N VAL A 17 -11.76 -4.10 24.34
CA VAL A 17 -10.78 -4.69 23.41
C VAL A 17 -10.64 -3.83 22.14
N ALA A 18 -11.76 -3.35 21.61
CA ALA A 18 -11.73 -2.46 20.45
C ALA A 18 -11.09 -1.10 20.79
N LEU A 19 -11.39 -0.58 21.99
CA LEU A 19 -10.81 0.66 22.48
C LEU A 19 -9.30 0.52 22.76
N ASP A 20 -8.86 -0.59 23.35
CA ASP A 20 -7.45 -0.89 23.58
C ASP A 20 -6.69 -1.04 22.26
N SER A 21 -7.29 -1.71 21.26
CA SER A 21 -6.69 -1.78 19.90
C SER A 21 -6.53 -0.40 19.28
N TYR A 22 -7.57 0.44 19.34
CA TYR A 22 -7.52 1.82 18.86
C TYR A 22 -6.45 2.66 19.59
N MET A 23 -6.41 2.58 20.93
CA MET A 23 -5.44 3.28 21.75
C MET A 23 -4.01 2.81 21.48
N ASN A 24 -3.79 1.53 21.23
CA ASN A 24 -2.48 0.99 20.88
C ASN A 24 -2.02 1.46 19.50
N VAL A 25 -2.91 1.50 18.52
CA VAL A 25 -2.60 2.03 17.18
C VAL A 25 -2.26 3.51 17.27
N THR A 26 -3.04 4.31 18.00
CA THR A 26 -2.81 5.76 18.13
C THR A 26 -1.61 6.11 19.01
N SER A 27 -1.31 5.30 20.04
CA SER A 27 -0.16 5.55 20.94
C SER A 27 1.18 5.10 20.35
N ASN A 28 1.18 4.12 19.45
CA ASN A 28 2.38 3.64 18.76
C ASN A 28 2.68 4.41 17.46
N TYR A 29 1.79 5.30 17.05
CA TYR A 29 2.03 6.16 15.90
C TYR A 29 2.93 7.33 16.30
N ILE A 30 4.22 7.21 16.01
CA ILE A 30 5.17 8.32 16.14
C ILE A 30 4.93 9.22 14.93
N SER A 31 4.25 10.37 15.16
CA SER A 31 4.15 11.44 14.16
C SER A 31 5.24 12.47 14.45
N PRO A 32 6.43 12.36 13.83
CA PRO A 32 7.49 13.33 14.03
C PRO A 32 7.05 14.70 13.48
N THR A 33 7.11 15.70 14.33
CA THR A 33 6.70 17.08 13.99
C THR A 33 7.93 17.87 13.58
N ILE A 34 7.84 18.63 12.50
CA ILE A 34 8.85 19.57 12.05
C ILE A 34 8.34 21.02 12.17
N ILE A 35 9.25 21.94 12.37
CA ILE A 35 8.98 23.38 12.34
C ILE A 35 9.70 23.93 11.12
N GLU A 36 8.95 24.49 10.16
CA GLU A 36 9.50 25.13 8.98
C GLU A 36 9.31 26.65 9.10
N GLU A 37 10.42 27.40 9.13
CA GLU A 37 10.39 28.86 9.08
C GLU A 37 10.26 29.29 7.62
N ARG A 38 9.17 29.97 7.30
CA ARG A 38 8.99 30.69 6.03
C ARG A 38 9.03 32.19 6.34
N GLN A 39 9.44 33.00 5.37
CA GLN A 39 9.76 34.43 5.54
C GLN A 39 8.73 35.27 6.32
N MET A 40 7.53 34.79 6.60
CA MET A 40 6.52 35.50 7.40
C MET A 40 5.70 34.63 8.36
N ASN A 41 5.86 33.28 8.37
CA ASN A 41 5.09 32.40 9.24
C ASN A 41 5.88 31.14 9.61
N VAL A 42 5.78 30.73 10.87
CA VAL A 42 6.24 29.43 11.35
C VAL A 42 5.08 28.44 11.19
N ALA A 43 5.26 27.40 10.37
CA ALA A 43 4.27 26.35 10.22
C ALA A 43 4.77 25.06 10.91
N GLN A 44 4.00 24.57 11.86
CA GLN A 44 4.21 23.27 12.47
C GLN A 44 3.43 22.22 11.67
N MET A 45 4.11 21.20 11.17
CA MET A 45 3.47 20.10 10.43
C MET A 45 4.17 18.79 10.74
N ASP A 46 3.49 17.67 10.54
CA ASP A 46 4.11 16.36 10.62
C ASP A 46 4.95 16.05 9.36
N VAL A 47 5.89 15.11 9.49
CA VAL A 47 6.83 14.77 8.41
C VAL A 47 6.10 14.23 7.18
N PHE A 48 5.01 13.45 7.33
CA PHE A 48 4.28 12.91 6.19
C PHE A 48 3.57 14.01 5.41
N SER A 49 2.98 14.99 6.12
CA SER A 49 2.40 16.19 5.48
C SER A 49 3.47 16.98 4.74
N ARG A 50 4.67 17.11 5.29
CA ARG A 50 5.78 17.80 4.62
C ARG A 50 6.25 17.05 3.37
N LEU A 51 6.39 15.72 3.45
CA LEU A 51 6.73 14.88 2.29
C LEU A 51 5.66 14.96 1.20
N MET A 52 4.37 14.99 1.57
CA MET A 52 3.27 15.14 0.61
C MET A 52 3.35 16.46 -0.18
N MET A 53 3.86 17.55 0.42
CA MET A 53 4.11 18.79 -0.33
C MET A 53 5.17 18.61 -1.43
N ASP A 54 6.10 17.66 -1.26
CA ASP A 54 7.08 17.26 -2.28
C ASP A 54 6.56 16.10 -3.14
N ARG A 55 5.25 15.84 -3.12
CA ARG A 55 4.55 14.79 -3.88
C ARG A 55 5.01 13.37 -3.52
N ILE A 56 5.35 13.16 -2.27
CA ILE A 56 5.77 11.87 -1.72
C ILE A 56 4.70 11.35 -0.77
N ILE A 57 4.20 10.14 -1.08
CA ILE A 57 3.25 9.38 -0.27
C ILE A 57 4.01 8.21 0.37
N PHE A 58 3.67 7.86 1.60
CA PHE A 58 4.29 6.74 2.31
C PHE A 58 3.25 5.67 2.64
N LEU A 59 3.37 4.49 2.00
CA LEU A 59 2.60 3.28 2.35
C LEU A 59 3.48 2.41 3.25
N GLY A 60 3.47 2.72 4.56
CA GLY A 60 4.34 2.10 5.57
C GLY A 60 3.64 1.12 6.52
N THR A 61 2.40 0.72 6.22
CA THR A 61 1.58 -0.14 7.09
C THR A 61 0.84 -1.21 6.30
N GLN A 62 0.06 -2.02 7.00
CA GLN A 62 -0.91 -2.90 6.37
C GLN A 62 -1.95 -2.09 5.58
N ILE A 63 -2.39 -2.63 4.45
CA ILE A 63 -3.45 -2.05 3.62
C ILE A 63 -4.80 -2.45 4.20
N ASP A 64 -5.50 -1.48 4.77
CA ASP A 64 -6.88 -1.56 5.20
C ASP A 64 -7.71 -0.44 4.53
N ASP A 65 -9.01 -0.39 4.82
CA ASP A 65 -9.89 0.62 4.22
C ASP A 65 -9.47 2.05 4.57
N TYR A 66 -8.99 2.27 5.81
CA TYR A 66 -8.55 3.61 6.24
C TYR A 66 -7.29 4.05 5.49
N THR A 67 -6.27 3.21 5.48
CA THR A 67 -5.01 3.46 4.77
C THR A 67 -5.26 3.69 3.27
N ALA A 68 -6.10 2.86 2.67
CA ALA A 68 -6.45 2.99 1.26
C ALA A 68 -7.16 4.31 0.96
N ASN A 69 -8.16 4.70 1.76
CA ASN A 69 -8.87 5.96 1.59
C ASN A 69 -7.93 7.17 1.72
N VAL A 70 -6.98 7.14 2.66
CA VAL A 70 -5.98 8.22 2.83
C VAL A 70 -5.10 8.33 1.58
N ILE A 71 -4.55 7.21 1.08
CA ILE A 71 -3.68 7.20 -0.10
C ILE A 71 -4.43 7.64 -1.36
N GLN A 72 -5.66 7.15 -1.57
CA GLN A 72 -6.50 7.58 -2.69
C GLN A 72 -6.77 9.09 -2.65
N ALA A 73 -7.13 9.62 -1.47
CA ALA A 73 -7.34 11.06 -1.30
C ALA A 73 -6.07 11.88 -1.58
N GLN A 74 -4.90 11.40 -1.13
CA GLN A 74 -3.62 12.04 -1.42
C GLN A 74 -3.28 12.02 -2.91
N LEU A 75 -3.49 10.89 -3.60
CA LEU A 75 -3.28 10.77 -5.04
C LEU A 75 -4.15 11.75 -5.82
N LEU A 76 -5.46 11.80 -5.53
CA LEU A 76 -6.41 12.70 -6.17
C LEU A 76 -6.08 14.17 -5.89
N TYR A 77 -5.72 14.50 -4.65
CA TYR A 77 -5.31 15.86 -4.28
C TYR A 77 -4.05 16.30 -5.03
N LEU A 78 -3.03 15.44 -5.08
CA LEU A 78 -1.78 15.75 -5.76
C LEU A 78 -1.97 15.88 -7.28
N ASP A 79 -2.77 15.00 -7.89
CA ASP A 79 -3.06 15.09 -9.32
C ASP A 79 -3.80 16.40 -9.68
N THR A 80 -4.78 16.81 -8.88
CA THR A 80 -5.53 18.05 -9.11
C THR A 80 -4.72 19.31 -8.80
N SER A 81 -3.81 19.26 -7.84
CA SER A 81 -2.99 20.42 -7.43
C SER A 81 -1.95 20.80 -8.48
N ASP A 82 -1.38 19.83 -9.18
CA ASP A 82 -0.38 20.05 -10.23
C ASP A 82 -0.44 18.89 -11.24
N PRO A 83 -1.37 18.94 -12.19
CA PRO A 83 -1.64 17.85 -13.11
C PRO A 83 -0.42 17.48 -13.95
N GLY A 84 -0.15 16.18 -14.05
CA GLY A 84 0.92 15.62 -14.88
C GLY A 84 2.30 15.61 -14.25
N LYS A 85 2.49 16.22 -13.07
CA LYS A 85 3.72 16.01 -12.31
C LYS A 85 3.71 14.65 -11.62
N ASP A 86 4.87 13.99 -11.61
CA ASP A 86 5.04 12.68 -10.98
C ASP A 86 4.69 12.70 -9.48
N ILE A 87 4.13 11.59 -9.02
CA ILE A 87 3.87 11.31 -7.60
C ILE A 87 4.73 10.10 -7.23
N SER A 88 5.39 10.12 -6.08
CA SER A 88 6.21 9.00 -5.59
C SER A 88 5.53 8.31 -4.41
N ILE A 89 5.35 6.99 -4.49
CA ILE A 89 4.87 6.16 -3.38
C ILE A 89 6.02 5.31 -2.86
N TYR A 90 6.42 5.55 -1.61
CA TYR A 90 7.38 4.72 -0.89
C TYR A 90 6.63 3.61 -0.16
N ILE A 91 7.03 2.35 -0.40
CA ILE A 91 6.29 1.17 0.03
C ILE A 91 7.13 0.36 1.01
N ASN A 92 6.57 0.15 2.21
CA ASN A 92 7.07 -0.80 3.21
C ASN A 92 5.85 -1.45 3.89
N SER A 93 5.23 -2.41 3.20
CA SER A 93 3.94 -2.96 3.59
C SER A 93 3.86 -4.48 3.39
N PRO A 94 3.26 -5.21 4.34
CA PRO A 94 2.98 -6.63 4.19
C PRO A 94 1.79 -6.92 3.27
N GLY A 95 1.13 -5.90 2.70
CA GLY A 95 -0.13 -6.06 1.99
C GLY A 95 -1.34 -5.91 2.89
N GLY A 96 -2.45 -6.55 2.56
CA GLY A 96 -3.67 -6.48 3.36
C GLY A 96 -4.94 -6.74 2.56
N VAL A 97 -5.99 -5.95 2.81
CA VAL A 97 -7.32 -6.12 2.22
C VAL A 97 -7.30 -5.89 0.72
N VAL A 98 -7.71 -6.89 -0.06
CA VAL A 98 -7.61 -6.85 -1.53
C VAL A 98 -8.42 -5.70 -2.13
N TYR A 99 -9.69 -5.54 -1.74
CA TYR A 99 -10.52 -4.45 -2.28
C TYR A 99 -10.00 -3.06 -1.94
N ALA A 100 -9.45 -2.88 -0.74
CA ALA A 100 -8.79 -1.64 -0.35
C ALA A 100 -7.58 -1.35 -1.24
N GLY A 101 -6.77 -2.36 -1.53
CA GLY A 101 -5.63 -2.24 -2.43
C GLY A 101 -6.01 -2.03 -3.89
N LEU A 102 -7.07 -2.69 -4.39
CA LEU A 102 -7.59 -2.44 -5.74
C LEU A 102 -8.07 -0.99 -5.91
N GLY A 103 -8.67 -0.39 -4.87
CA GLY A 103 -9.02 1.03 -4.88
C GLY A 103 -7.81 1.94 -5.05
N ILE A 104 -6.68 1.63 -4.40
CA ILE A 104 -5.41 2.35 -4.61
C ILE A 104 -4.91 2.13 -6.03
N TYR A 105 -4.88 0.88 -6.51
CA TYR A 105 -4.46 0.51 -7.85
C TYR A 105 -5.22 1.27 -8.91
N ASP A 106 -6.55 1.21 -8.87
CA ASP A 106 -7.42 1.89 -9.85
C ASP A 106 -7.22 3.41 -9.82
N THR A 107 -7.07 4.00 -8.63
CA THR A 107 -6.77 5.43 -8.49
C THR A 107 -5.43 5.78 -9.14
N MET A 108 -4.38 4.96 -8.95
CA MET A 108 -3.08 5.16 -9.61
C MET A 108 -3.18 5.11 -11.14
N GLN A 109 -4.06 4.25 -11.69
CA GLN A 109 -4.25 4.12 -13.14
C GLN A 109 -5.16 5.22 -13.70
N PHE A 110 -6.08 5.76 -12.88
CA PHE A 110 -7.08 6.76 -13.29
C PHE A 110 -6.51 8.18 -13.41
N ILE A 111 -5.59 8.57 -12.51
CA ILE A 111 -5.03 9.92 -12.47
C ILE A 111 -4.09 10.20 -13.66
N ASN A 112 -3.91 11.49 -14.00
CA ASN A 112 -3.02 11.90 -15.09
C ASN A 112 -1.54 11.90 -14.71
N SER A 113 -1.24 12.09 -13.43
CA SER A 113 0.12 12.09 -12.89
C SER A 113 0.72 10.68 -12.94
N LYS A 114 1.96 10.57 -13.42
CA LYS A 114 2.67 9.28 -13.38
C LYS A 114 3.06 8.94 -11.94
N VAL A 115 2.77 7.71 -11.53
CA VAL A 115 3.13 7.24 -10.19
C VAL A 115 4.43 6.46 -10.24
N THR A 116 5.43 6.94 -9.52
CA THR A 116 6.68 6.24 -9.24
C THR A 116 6.50 5.40 -7.97
N THR A 117 6.88 4.14 -7.99
CA THR A 117 6.79 3.25 -6.83
C THR A 117 8.18 2.82 -6.38
N ILE A 118 8.45 2.87 -5.07
CA ILE A 118 9.75 2.55 -4.48
C ILE A 118 9.56 1.62 -3.27
N CYS A 119 9.97 0.37 -3.38
CA CYS A 119 10.02 -0.53 -2.24
C CYS A 119 11.22 -0.21 -1.34
N THR A 120 10.99 0.10 -0.06
CA THR A 120 12.05 0.50 0.89
C THR A 120 12.38 -0.55 1.94
N GLY A 121 11.56 -1.55 2.10
CA GLY A 121 11.78 -2.67 3.02
C GLY A 121 11.10 -3.90 2.47
N MET A 122 9.78 -3.87 2.42
CA MET A 122 8.99 -4.99 1.92
C MET A 122 7.79 -4.49 1.12
N ALA A 123 7.51 -5.16 0.01
CA ALA A 123 6.25 -5.05 -0.72
C ALA A 123 5.68 -6.46 -0.92
N ALA A 124 4.81 -6.89 0.00
CA ALA A 124 4.29 -8.26 0.00
C ALA A 124 2.78 -8.30 -0.29
N SER A 125 2.31 -9.39 -0.90
CA SER A 125 0.89 -9.61 -1.16
C SER A 125 0.27 -8.41 -1.92
N MET A 126 -0.82 -7.82 -1.42
CA MET A 126 -1.46 -6.67 -2.08
C MET A 126 -0.52 -5.46 -2.28
N ALA A 127 0.50 -5.29 -1.44
CA ALA A 127 1.50 -4.23 -1.62
C ALA A 127 2.42 -4.47 -2.84
N SER A 128 2.64 -5.72 -3.25
CA SER A 128 3.36 -6.04 -4.48
C SER A 128 2.56 -5.65 -5.73
N ILE A 129 1.24 -5.71 -5.67
CA ILE A 129 0.33 -5.21 -6.72
C ILE A 129 0.48 -3.68 -6.85
N ILE A 130 0.53 -2.95 -5.74
CA ILE A 130 0.76 -1.49 -5.77
C ILE A 130 2.15 -1.17 -6.31
N LEU A 131 3.17 -1.94 -5.94
CA LEU A 131 4.54 -1.76 -6.44
C LEU A 131 4.61 -1.93 -7.96
N VAL A 132 4.07 -3.02 -8.49
CA VAL A 132 4.13 -3.33 -9.93
C VAL A 132 3.27 -2.38 -10.76
N ALA A 133 2.24 -1.75 -10.15
CA ALA A 133 1.32 -0.80 -10.78
C ALA A 133 1.94 0.57 -11.08
N GLY A 134 3.15 0.84 -10.62
CA GLY A 134 3.88 2.06 -10.96
C GLY A 134 4.05 2.25 -12.47
N ALA A 135 4.21 3.48 -12.91
CA ALA A 135 4.44 3.79 -14.31
C ALA A 135 5.69 3.07 -14.84
N LYS A 136 5.58 2.52 -16.05
CA LYS A 136 6.69 1.79 -16.69
C LYS A 136 7.97 2.64 -16.72
N GLY A 137 9.08 2.07 -16.28
CA GLY A 137 10.37 2.74 -16.11
C GLY A 137 10.50 3.52 -14.80
N LYS A 138 9.49 3.48 -13.91
CA LYS A 138 9.45 4.22 -12.63
C LYS A 138 9.10 3.34 -11.43
N ARG A 139 9.39 2.05 -11.51
CA ARG A 139 9.18 1.07 -10.44
C ARG A 139 10.54 0.67 -9.87
N TYR A 140 10.75 0.87 -8.60
CA TYR A 140 12.07 0.71 -7.98
C TYR A 140 12.00 -0.07 -6.68
N ALA A 141 13.14 -0.62 -6.27
CA ALA A 141 13.37 -1.14 -4.93
C ALA A 141 14.76 -0.75 -4.42
N LEU A 142 14.91 -0.57 -3.11
CA LEU A 142 16.22 -0.46 -2.48
C LEU A 142 16.90 -1.84 -2.43
N GLU A 143 18.23 -1.85 -2.36
CA GLU A 143 19.08 -3.04 -2.48
C GLU A 143 18.65 -4.25 -1.61
N HIS A 144 18.25 -3.98 -0.38
CA HIS A 144 17.89 -5.05 0.58
C HIS A 144 16.39 -5.28 0.69
N SER A 145 15.59 -4.64 -0.14
CA SER A 145 14.14 -4.83 -0.14
C SER A 145 13.74 -6.24 -0.57
N ARG A 146 12.52 -6.62 -0.19
CA ARG A 146 11.89 -7.88 -0.57
C ARG A 146 10.56 -7.63 -1.22
N VAL A 147 10.29 -8.37 -2.28
CA VAL A 147 8.99 -8.40 -2.94
C VAL A 147 8.43 -9.80 -2.82
N MET A 148 7.14 -9.90 -2.48
CA MET A 148 6.48 -11.21 -2.38
C MET A 148 5.11 -11.16 -3.03
N MET A 149 4.84 -12.13 -3.87
CA MET A 149 3.52 -12.38 -4.43
C MET A 149 3.00 -13.75 -4.02
N HIS A 150 1.69 -13.86 -3.86
CA HIS A 150 0.99 -15.10 -3.58
C HIS A 150 -0.48 -14.99 -3.96
N GLN A 151 -1.18 -16.13 -3.99
CA GLN A 151 -2.62 -16.14 -4.22
C GLN A 151 -3.39 -15.45 -3.07
N PRO A 152 -4.55 -14.83 -3.36
CA PRO A 152 -5.35 -14.22 -2.30
C PRO A 152 -5.80 -15.26 -1.28
N MET A 153 -5.71 -14.90 -0.01
CA MET A 153 -6.22 -15.71 1.09
C MET A 153 -7.61 -15.24 1.48
N GLY A 154 -8.49 -16.19 1.77
CA GLY A 154 -9.83 -15.91 2.26
C GLY A 154 -10.38 -17.10 3.02
N GLY A 155 -11.31 -16.83 3.93
CA GLY A 155 -12.03 -17.85 4.68
C GLY A 155 -13.46 -17.38 4.96
N MET A 156 -14.39 -18.33 5.11
CA MET A 156 -15.79 -18.04 5.39
C MET A 156 -16.41 -19.12 6.25
N GLN A 157 -17.36 -18.73 7.07
CA GLN A 157 -18.29 -19.61 7.79
C GLN A 157 -19.72 -19.16 7.46
N GLY A 158 -20.62 -20.11 7.22
CA GLY A 158 -22.01 -19.80 6.93
C GLY A 158 -22.74 -20.94 6.23
N GLN A 159 -23.85 -20.62 5.56
CA GLN A 159 -24.61 -21.60 4.78
C GLN A 159 -23.83 -22.04 3.55
N ALA A 160 -24.02 -23.28 3.11
CA ALA A 160 -23.28 -23.86 1.99
C ALA A 160 -23.35 -23.01 0.70
N THR A 161 -24.52 -22.47 0.39
CA THR A 161 -24.73 -21.61 -0.78
C THR A 161 -23.93 -20.31 -0.69
N ASP A 162 -23.89 -19.69 0.50
CA ASP A 162 -23.11 -18.43 0.71
C ASP A 162 -21.61 -18.69 0.61
N MET A 163 -21.15 -19.85 1.12
CA MET A 163 -19.77 -20.29 0.97
C MET A 163 -19.38 -20.47 -0.49
N GLU A 164 -20.25 -21.08 -1.31
CA GLU A 164 -20.01 -21.27 -2.75
C GLU A 164 -19.92 -19.93 -3.49
N ILE A 165 -20.78 -18.97 -3.18
CA ILE A 165 -20.74 -17.61 -3.74
C ILE A 165 -19.40 -16.93 -3.40
N THR A 166 -18.96 -17.04 -2.17
CA THR A 166 -17.70 -16.42 -1.70
C THR A 166 -16.48 -17.07 -2.36
N VAL A 167 -16.46 -18.41 -2.47
CA VAL A 167 -15.36 -19.11 -3.17
C VAL A 167 -15.28 -18.66 -4.63
N ARG A 168 -16.40 -18.57 -5.33
CA ARG A 168 -16.42 -18.06 -6.71
C ARG A 168 -15.88 -16.62 -6.81
N GLN A 169 -16.19 -15.77 -5.83
CA GLN A 169 -15.68 -14.40 -5.80
C GLN A 169 -14.16 -14.37 -5.56
N ILE A 170 -13.65 -15.19 -4.63
CA ILE A 170 -12.20 -15.30 -4.38
C ILE A 170 -11.47 -15.77 -5.64
N LEU A 171 -12.01 -16.73 -6.39
CA LEU A 171 -11.41 -17.20 -7.64
C LEU A 171 -11.37 -16.10 -8.71
N LYS A 172 -12.42 -15.29 -8.85
CA LYS A 172 -12.43 -14.12 -9.75
C LYS A 172 -11.37 -13.09 -9.36
N ILE A 173 -11.26 -12.79 -8.08
CA ILE A 173 -10.23 -11.87 -7.58
C ILE A 173 -8.83 -12.43 -7.85
N LYS A 174 -8.60 -13.73 -7.63
CA LYS A 174 -7.33 -14.39 -7.94
C LYS A 174 -6.96 -14.16 -9.40
N GLU A 175 -7.87 -14.44 -10.31
CA GLU A 175 -7.67 -14.25 -11.75
C GLU A 175 -7.36 -12.79 -12.10
N GLU A 176 -8.12 -11.84 -11.54
CA GLU A 176 -7.93 -10.41 -11.74
C GLU A 176 -6.54 -9.93 -11.29
N LEU A 177 -6.10 -10.31 -10.07
CA LEU A 177 -4.79 -9.95 -9.56
C LEU A 177 -3.65 -10.53 -10.41
N TYR A 178 -3.80 -11.76 -10.90
CA TYR A 178 -2.80 -12.38 -11.78
C TYR A 178 -2.72 -11.68 -13.13
N HIS A 179 -3.85 -11.28 -13.71
CA HIS A 179 -3.88 -10.46 -14.92
C HIS A 179 -3.20 -9.09 -14.72
N ILE A 180 -3.38 -8.44 -13.57
CA ILE A 180 -2.69 -7.20 -13.23
C ILE A 180 -1.17 -7.44 -13.21
N ILE A 181 -0.69 -8.48 -12.53
CA ILE A 181 0.75 -8.78 -12.48
C ILE A 181 1.27 -9.09 -13.89
N ALA A 182 0.58 -9.93 -14.66
CA ALA A 182 0.97 -10.28 -16.02
C ALA A 182 1.05 -9.05 -16.93
N LEU A 183 0.07 -8.15 -16.84
CA LEU A 183 0.04 -6.88 -17.60
C LEU A 183 1.27 -6.02 -17.33
N HIS A 184 1.64 -5.85 -16.08
CA HIS A 184 2.72 -4.93 -15.69
C HIS A 184 4.11 -5.55 -15.80
N THR A 185 4.24 -6.86 -15.61
CA THR A 185 5.53 -7.58 -15.75
C THR A 185 5.84 -7.97 -17.19
N GLY A 186 4.80 -8.17 -18.02
CA GLY A 186 4.92 -8.72 -19.35
C GLY A 186 5.10 -10.25 -19.38
N LYS A 187 4.97 -10.94 -18.25
CA LYS A 187 5.03 -12.40 -18.16
C LYS A 187 3.69 -13.05 -18.57
N PRO A 188 3.73 -14.29 -19.10
CA PRO A 188 2.52 -15.06 -19.33
C PRO A 188 1.71 -15.26 -18.03
N TYR A 189 0.38 -15.29 -18.16
CA TYR A 189 -0.53 -15.53 -17.02
C TYR A 189 -0.21 -16.85 -16.30
N GLU A 190 0.08 -17.90 -17.04
CA GLU A 190 0.38 -19.24 -16.53
C GLU A 190 1.63 -19.26 -15.64
N ASP A 191 2.62 -18.42 -15.93
CA ASP A 191 3.82 -18.27 -15.10
C ASP A 191 3.46 -17.58 -13.79
N ILE A 192 2.64 -16.50 -13.84
CA ILE A 192 2.17 -15.81 -12.65
C ILE A 192 1.33 -16.72 -11.76
N GLU A 193 0.42 -17.50 -12.35
CA GLU A 193 -0.43 -18.45 -11.61
C GLU A 193 0.41 -19.52 -10.90
N ARG A 194 1.36 -20.13 -11.63
CA ARG A 194 2.27 -21.13 -11.05
C ARG A 194 3.10 -20.56 -9.90
N ASP A 195 3.70 -19.40 -10.12
CA ASP A 195 4.65 -18.80 -9.16
C ASP A 195 3.92 -18.22 -7.94
N SER A 196 2.67 -17.76 -8.10
CA SER A 196 1.85 -17.22 -6.99
C SER A 196 1.07 -18.29 -6.22
N ASP A 197 1.21 -19.59 -6.53
CA ASP A 197 0.48 -20.65 -5.80
C ASP A 197 0.88 -20.69 -4.31
N ARG A 198 2.11 -20.33 -4.00
CA ARG A 198 2.67 -20.16 -2.65
C ARG A 198 3.41 -18.82 -2.55
N ASP A 199 3.88 -18.49 -1.35
CA ASP A 199 4.68 -17.29 -1.13
C ASP A 199 5.93 -17.29 -2.01
N TYR A 200 5.94 -16.46 -3.03
CA TYR A 200 7.06 -16.31 -3.96
C TYR A 200 7.84 -15.05 -3.60
N TRP A 201 8.90 -15.25 -2.84
CA TRP A 201 9.79 -14.20 -2.37
C TRP A 201 10.88 -13.87 -3.37
N MET A 202 11.11 -12.59 -3.59
CA MET A 202 12.14 -12.05 -4.47
C MET A 202 13.00 -11.03 -3.72
N THR A 203 14.30 -11.10 -3.89
CA THR A 203 15.22 -10.00 -3.63
C THR A 203 15.00 -8.88 -4.65
N ALA A 204 15.57 -7.68 -4.42
CA ALA A 204 15.42 -6.58 -5.37
C ALA A 204 15.97 -6.92 -6.77
N PRO A 205 17.15 -7.57 -6.94
CA PRO A 205 17.60 -8.04 -8.26
C PRO A 205 16.67 -9.04 -8.92
N GLU A 206 16.15 -10.05 -8.18
CA GLU A 206 15.20 -11.04 -8.69
C GLU A 206 13.88 -10.38 -9.11
N ALA A 207 13.39 -9.40 -8.33
CA ALA A 207 12.18 -8.65 -8.66
C ALA A 207 12.35 -7.82 -9.95
N LYS A 208 13.55 -7.31 -10.22
CA LYS A 208 13.88 -6.65 -11.48
C LYS A 208 13.89 -7.66 -12.65
N GLU A 209 14.53 -8.79 -12.48
CA GLU A 209 14.56 -9.85 -13.51
C GLU A 209 13.16 -10.40 -13.79
N TYR A 210 12.34 -10.52 -12.75
CA TYR A 210 10.95 -10.95 -12.87
C TYR A 210 10.06 -9.93 -13.60
N GLY A 211 10.41 -8.63 -13.53
CA GLY A 211 9.65 -7.53 -14.11
C GLY A 211 8.71 -6.83 -13.13
N MET A 212 8.79 -7.16 -11.82
CA MET A 212 8.02 -6.48 -10.77
C MET A 212 8.48 -5.03 -10.57
N ILE A 213 9.75 -4.75 -10.85
CA ILE A 213 10.35 -3.42 -10.82
C ILE A 213 11.19 -3.18 -12.07
N ASP A 214 11.51 -1.92 -12.34
CA ASP A 214 12.33 -1.54 -13.49
C ASP A 214 13.81 -1.42 -13.13
N ASP A 215 14.15 -1.01 -11.88
CA ASP A 215 15.55 -0.93 -11.45
C ASP A 215 15.73 -1.00 -9.92
N VAL A 216 16.94 -1.31 -9.50
CA VAL A 216 17.36 -1.31 -8.09
C VAL A 216 18.11 0.00 -7.82
N LEU A 217 17.64 0.75 -6.81
CA LEU A 217 18.27 2.01 -6.42
C LEU A 217 19.46 1.71 -5.50
N LEU A 218 20.65 1.95 -6.01
CA LEU A 218 21.91 1.86 -5.28
C LEU A 218 22.44 3.26 -4.94
N LYS A 219 23.09 3.40 -3.78
CA LYS A 219 23.82 4.63 -3.47
C LYS A 219 24.96 4.81 -4.48
N LYS A 220 24.97 5.90 -5.21
CA LYS A 220 26.16 6.28 -5.99
C LYS A 220 27.27 6.63 -4.97
N ILE A 221 28.30 5.80 -4.94
CA ILE A 221 29.53 6.11 -4.21
C ILE A 221 30.32 7.04 -5.16
N ASN A 222 30.34 8.33 -4.81
CA ASN A 222 31.19 9.32 -5.48
C ASN A 222 32.62 9.19 -4.99
#